data_0023d1ea2c9cfc28a48ea69bc2600404
#
_entry.id   0023d1ea2c9cfc28a48ea69bc2600404
#
_cell.length_a   1.000
_cell.length_b   1.000
_cell.length_c   1.000
_cell.angle_alpha   90.00
_cell.angle_beta   90.00
_cell.angle_gamma   90.00
#
_symmetry.space_group_name_H-M   'P 1'
#
loop_
_entity.id
_entity.type
_entity.pdbx_description
1 polymer ?
#
loop_
_entity_poly.entity_id
_entity_poly.type
_entity_poly.pdbx_seq_one_letter_code
_entity_poly.pdbx_strand_id
1 'polypeptide(L)'
;MYHGHGPSYLCDLLPPLVRDVTNYPVRNRNDYAVPRCRLSLYQSSFIPSVINLWNSLDNDTRNTRTSDSFKINLKSKVVLAKIQGHFLVGDRRHNILYARLRRSCSSLKYDLFRSNIITDSRCVCGFTREDASHFLLNCRLYIKQRTVLFNFLHHRNFRRDIRSLLFGDSQKNQAQNMMLSKAVQTFIKNSRRFTEGT
;
A
#
# COMPACT_ATOMS: atom_id res chain seq x y z
N MET A 1 6.52 -28.93 -5.92
CA MET A 1 5.31 -29.10 -6.76
C MET A 1 4.13 -28.62 -5.95
N TYR A 2 3.36 -27.73 -6.50
CA TYR A 2 2.14 -27.27 -5.88
C TYR A 2 1.13 -28.38 -5.84
N HIS A 3 0.59 -28.63 -4.67
CA HIS A 3 -0.32 -29.75 -4.40
C HIS A 3 -1.75 -29.53 -4.91
N GLY A 4 -1.93 -28.91 -6.09
CA GLY A 4 -3.25 -28.81 -6.75
C GLY A 4 -4.37 -28.06 -6.00
N HIS A 5 -4.03 -27.29 -4.97
CA HIS A 5 -5.02 -26.58 -4.14
C HIS A 5 -5.37 -25.16 -4.62
N GLY A 6 -4.78 -24.74 -5.73
CA GLY A 6 -5.10 -23.44 -6.36
C GLY A 6 -6.10 -23.58 -7.50
N PRO A 7 -6.90 -22.56 -7.80
CA PRO A 7 -7.71 -22.53 -9.01
C PRO A 7 -6.85 -22.74 -10.24
N SER A 8 -7.30 -23.57 -11.20
CA SER A 8 -6.53 -23.94 -12.40
C SER A 8 -6.04 -22.72 -13.18
N TYR A 9 -6.89 -21.69 -13.35
CA TYR A 9 -6.55 -20.47 -14.06
C TYR A 9 -5.36 -19.69 -13.46
N LEU A 10 -5.08 -19.83 -12.15
CA LEU A 10 -3.90 -19.25 -11.54
C LEU A 10 -2.64 -20.08 -11.80
N CYS A 11 -2.79 -21.40 -11.91
CA CYS A 11 -1.67 -22.27 -12.27
C CYS A 11 -1.21 -22.02 -13.71
N ASP A 12 -2.14 -21.74 -14.63
CA ASP A 12 -1.86 -21.45 -16.03
C ASP A 12 -1.12 -20.10 -16.24
N LEU A 13 -1.17 -19.21 -15.25
CA LEU A 13 -0.44 -17.93 -15.25
C LEU A 13 1.01 -18.05 -14.78
N LEU A 14 1.41 -19.20 -14.23
CA LEU A 14 2.78 -19.39 -13.75
C LEU A 14 3.72 -19.66 -14.93
N PRO A 15 4.88 -18.98 -15.02
CA PRO A 15 5.86 -19.29 -16.03
C PRO A 15 6.50 -20.65 -15.75
N PRO A 16 7.18 -21.24 -16.75
CA PRO A 16 7.89 -22.49 -16.58
C PRO A 16 9.02 -22.37 -15.54
N LEU A 17 9.45 -23.50 -15.00
CA LEU A 17 10.65 -23.52 -14.14
C LEU A 17 11.91 -23.28 -14.98
N VAL A 18 12.93 -22.74 -14.35
CA VAL A 18 14.22 -22.47 -15.02
C VAL A 18 14.80 -23.74 -15.65
N ARG A 19 14.64 -24.91 -15.01
CA ARG A 19 15.08 -26.21 -15.57
C ARG A 19 14.36 -26.61 -16.87
N ASP A 20 13.13 -26.10 -17.08
CA ASP A 20 12.32 -26.45 -18.25
C ASP A 20 12.64 -25.55 -19.46
N VAL A 21 13.35 -24.44 -19.23
CA VAL A 21 13.73 -23.45 -20.26
C VAL A 21 15.26 -23.39 -20.51
N THR A 22 16.05 -24.09 -19.71
CA THR A 22 17.52 -24.13 -19.86
C THR A 22 18.02 -25.56 -20.10
N ASN A 23 18.89 -25.72 -21.07
CA ASN A 23 19.46 -27.04 -21.43
C ASN A 23 20.75 -27.38 -20.65
N TYR A 24 21.13 -26.56 -19.69
CA TYR A 24 22.35 -26.75 -18.87
C TYR A 24 22.03 -26.64 -17.38
N PRO A 25 22.81 -27.29 -16.50
CA PRO A 25 22.57 -27.28 -15.06
C PRO A 25 22.85 -25.90 -14.48
N VAL A 26 21.84 -25.32 -13.83
CA VAL A 26 21.94 -24.05 -13.12
C VAL A 26 21.58 -24.23 -11.64
N ARG A 27 22.14 -23.38 -10.75
CA ARG A 27 21.90 -23.49 -9.31
C ARG A 27 20.43 -23.24 -8.94
N ASN A 28 19.76 -22.38 -9.67
CA ASN A 28 18.36 -21.98 -9.45
C ASN A 28 17.36 -22.76 -10.32
N ARG A 29 17.65 -24.00 -10.67
CA ARG A 29 16.82 -24.85 -11.56
C ARG A 29 15.36 -25.00 -11.13
N ASN A 30 15.08 -24.91 -9.85
CA ASN A 30 13.73 -25.04 -9.28
C ASN A 30 13.01 -23.69 -9.08
N ASP A 31 13.62 -22.59 -9.51
CA ASP A 31 12.99 -21.28 -9.54
C ASP A 31 12.04 -21.16 -10.74
N TYR A 32 11.03 -20.33 -10.63
CA TYR A 32 10.27 -19.94 -11.82
C TYR A 32 11.05 -18.96 -12.68
N ALA A 33 10.98 -19.13 -14.00
CA ALA A 33 11.59 -18.19 -14.93
C ALA A 33 10.89 -16.82 -14.83
N VAL A 34 11.64 -15.78 -14.42
CA VAL A 34 11.08 -14.43 -14.33
C VAL A 34 10.83 -13.89 -15.74
N PRO A 35 9.60 -13.47 -16.07
CA PRO A 35 9.31 -12.92 -17.39
C PRO A 35 10.16 -11.67 -17.67
N ARG A 36 10.71 -11.57 -18.88
CA ARG A 36 11.46 -10.37 -19.29
C ARG A 36 10.50 -9.19 -19.44
N CYS A 37 10.68 -8.20 -18.58
CA CYS A 37 9.83 -7.02 -18.52
C CYS A 37 10.60 -5.80 -19.00
N ARG A 38 10.14 -5.18 -20.10
CA ARG A 38 10.72 -3.92 -20.61
C ARG A 38 10.23 -2.69 -19.85
N LEU A 39 9.02 -2.74 -19.29
CA LEU A 39 8.40 -1.63 -18.57
C LEU A 39 8.47 -1.86 -17.06
N SER A 40 8.90 -0.84 -16.31
CA SER A 40 8.94 -0.88 -14.84
C SER A 40 7.57 -1.13 -14.21
N LEU A 41 6.50 -0.64 -14.84
CA LEU A 41 5.13 -0.88 -14.42
C LEU A 41 4.77 -2.38 -14.46
N TYR A 42 5.21 -3.10 -15.50
CA TYR A 42 4.97 -4.54 -15.60
C TYR A 42 5.85 -5.32 -14.62
N GLN A 43 7.09 -4.88 -14.36
CA GLN A 43 7.96 -5.49 -13.33
C GLN A 43 7.34 -5.45 -11.93
N SER A 44 6.60 -4.38 -11.61
CA SER A 44 5.89 -4.21 -10.35
C SER A 44 4.47 -4.80 -10.34
N SER A 45 4.03 -5.40 -11.45
CA SER A 45 2.72 -6.06 -11.53
C SER A 45 2.69 -7.37 -10.73
N PHE A 46 1.49 -7.92 -10.53
CA PHE A 46 1.27 -9.07 -9.65
C PHE A 46 2.15 -10.28 -9.99
N ILE A 47 2.18 -10.73 -11.25
CA ILE A 47 2.88 -11.97 -11.65
C ILE A 47 4.39 -11.88 -11.41
N PRO A 48 5.16 -10.91 -11.95
CA PRO A 48 6.60 -10.80 -11.68
C PRO A 48 6.92 -10.63 -10.19
N SER A 49 6.10 -9.88 -9.45
CA SER A 49 6.30 -9.65 -8.01
C SER A 49 6.14 -10.94 -7.20
N VAL A 50 5.11 -11.75 -7.49
CA VAL A 50 4.88 -13.05 -6.83
C VAL A 50 6.00 -14.03 -7.17
N ILE A 51 6.45 -14.09 -8.42
CA ILE A 51 7.54 -14.95 -8.85
C ILE A 51 8.84 -14.60 -8.13
N ASN A 52 9.19 -13.31 -8.08
CA ASN A 52 10.38 -12.85 -7.36
C ASN A 52 10.30 -13.18 -5.86
N LEU A 53 9.14 -12.97 -5.26
CA LEU A 53 8.91 -13.32 -3.85
C LEU A 53 9.06 -14.84 -3.64
N TRP A 54 8.47 -15.65 -4.52
CA TRP A 54 8.58 -17.09 -4.44
C TRP A 54 10.02 -17.57 -4.60
N ASN A 55 10.75 -17.05 -5.58
CA ASN A 55 12.13 -17.40 -5.85
C ASN A 55 13.07 -16.98 -4.69
N SER A 56 12.67 -15.98 -3.89
CA SER A 56 13.41 -15.55 -2.70
C SER A 56 13.20 -16.43 -1.47
N LEU A 57 12.20 -17.34 -1.48
CA LEU A 57 11.95 -18.25 -0.37
C LEU A 57 13.00 -19.37 -0.34
N ASP A 58 13.35 -19.79 0.86
CA ASP A 58 14.20 -20.96 1.08
C ASP A 58 13.49 -22.28 0.72
N ASN A 59 14.26 -23.30 0.46
CA ASN A 59 13.76 -24.61 0.06
C ASN A 59 12.84 -25.25 1.11
N ASP A 60 13.11 -25.05 2.40
CA ASP A 60 12.29 -25.61 3.47
C ASP A 60 10.87 -25.03 3.47
N THR A 61 10.75 -23.73 3.22
CA THR A 61 9.45 -23.07 3.07
C THR A 61 8.72 -23.52 1.80
N ARG A 62 9.46 -23.64 0.66
CA ARG A 62 8.86 -24.07 -0.62
C ARG A 62 8.39 -25.51 -0.60
N ASN A 63 9.05 -26.39 0.14
CA ASN A 63 8.79 -27.84 0.18
C ASN A 63 7.84 -28.26 1.32
N THR A 64 7.20 -27.31 2.01
CA THR A 64 6.20 -27.62 3.02
C THR A 64 5.04 -28.43 2.44
N ARG A 65 4.65 -29.49 3.15
CA ARG A 65 3.64 -30.45 2.65
C ARG A 65 2.21 -29.93 2.68
N THR A 66 1.91 -28.99 3.58
CA THR A 66 0.54 -28.46 3.74
C THR A 66 0.50 -26.96 3.58
N SER A 67 -0.64 -26.44 3.11
CA SER A 67 -0.87 -25.00 2.96
C SER A 67 -0.79 -24.26 4.30
N ASP A 68 -1.15 -24.91 5.40
CA ASP A 68 -1.13 -24.28 6.71
C ASP A 68 0.29 -24.20 7.27
N SER A 69 1.11 -25.25 7.12
CA SER A 69 2.55 -25.18 7.43
C SER A 69 3.27 -24.14 6.58
N PHE A 70 2.92 -24.03 5.28
CA PHE A 70 3.43 -22.98 4.41
C PHE A 70 3.07 -21.59 4.93
N LYS A 71 1.79 -21.35 5.29
CA LYS A 71 1.33 -20.07 5.84
C LYS A 71 2.05 -19.71 7.15
N ILE A 72 2.28 -20.69 8.03
CA ILE A 72 3.00 -20.47 9.30
C ILE A 72 4.45 -20.09 9.01
N ASN A 73 5.16 -20.84 8.17
CA ASN A 73 6.54 -20.56 7.78
C ASN A 73 6.67 -19.22 7.06
N LEU A 74 5.74 -18.93 6.16
CA LEU A 74 5.70 -17.66 5.46
C LEU A 74 5.44 -16.49 6.43
N LYS A 75 4.50 -16.63 7.36
CA LYS A 75 4.23 -15.61 8.38
C LYS A 75 5.45 -15.32 9.23
N SER A 76 6.18 -16.33 9.68
CA SER A 76 7.40 -16.13 10.48
C SER A 76 8.48 -15.37 9.72
N LYS A 77 8.55 -15.48 8.40
CA LYS A 77 9.55 -14.85 7.52
C LYS A 77 9.11 -13.53 6.91
N VAL A 78 7.84 -13.43 6.49
CA VAL A 78 7.27 -12.23 5.83
C VAL A 78 6.77 -11.19 6.86
N VAL A 79 6.39 -11.59 8.06
CA VAL A 79 6.08 -10.63 9.15
C VAL A 79 7.29 -9.79 9.54
N LEU A 80 8.50 -10.25 9.18
CA LEU A 80 9.72 -9.44 9.30
C LEU A 80 9.90 -8.42 8.15
N ALA A 81 9.21 -8.55 7.03
CA ALA A 81 9.04 -7.45 6.07
C ALA A 81 8.07 -6.45 6.71
N LYS A 82 8.61 -5.49 7.43
CA LYS A 82 7.97 -4.44 8.23
C LYS A 82 6.63 -4.00 7.62
N ILE A 83 5.52 -4.57 8.08
CA ILE A 83 4.21 -3.94 7.87
C ILE A 83 4.38 -2.51 8.38
N GLN A 84 4.25 -1.56 7.49
CA GLN A 84 4.44 -0.16 7.87
C GLN A 84 3.47 0.16 9.00
N GLY A 85 3.96 0.71 10.10
CA GLY A 85 3.21 0.87 11.35
C GLY A 85 1.86 1.59 11.20
N HIS A 86 1.67 2.38 10.15
CA HIS A 86 0.39 3.05 9.88
C HIS A 86 -0.75 2.07 9.51
N PHE A 87 -0.45 0.84 9.04
CA PHE A 87 -1.47 -0.20 8.83
C PHE A 87 -1.89 -0.89 10.12
N LEU A 88 -1.13 -0.70 11.21
CA LEU A 88 -1.41 -1.31 12.50
C LEU A 88 -2.27 -0.41 13.42
N VAL A 89 -2.57 0.82 13.02
CA VAL A 89 -3.33 1.78 13.82
C VAL A 89 -4.62 2.19 13.14
N GLY A 90 -5.69 2.36 13.95
CA GLY A 90 -7.00 2.76 13.46
C GLY A 90 -7.84 1.60 12.95
N ASP A 91 -9.02 1.90 12.44
CA ASP A 91 -9.89 0.91 11.82
C ASP A 91 -9.55 0.69 10.33
N ARG A 92 -9.95 -0.45 9.81
CA ARG A 92 -9.67 -0.86 8.42
C ARG A 92 -10.13 0.17 7.38
N ARG A 93 -11.30 0.78 7.56
CA ARG A 93 -11.87 1.74 6.62
C ARG A 93 -10.97 2.97 6.49
N HIS A 94 -10.56 3.57 7.62
CA HIS A 94 -9.71 4.75 7.62
C HIS A 94 -8.27 4.45 7.21
N ASN A 95 -7.77 3.23 7.46
CA ASN A 95 -6.50 2.77 6.91
C ASN A 95 -6.52 2.72 5.38
N ILE A 96 -7.59 2.21 4.77
CA ILE A 96 -7.75 2.19 3.31
C ILE A 96 -7.81 3.61 2.76
N LEU A 97 -8.58 4.50 3.36
CA LEU A 97 -8.67 5.91 2.94
C LEU A 97 -7.32 6.62 3.04
N TYR A 98 -6.61 6.41 4.12
CA TYR A 98 -5.26 6.96 4.32
C TYR A 98 -4.27 6.43 3.27
N ALA A 99 -4.30 5.14 2.98
CA ALA A 99 -3.47 4.54 1.93
C ALA A 99 -3.79 5.09 0.54
N ARG A 100 -5.08 5.31 0.23
CA ARG A 100 -5.53 5.93 -1.03
C ARG A 100 -5.04 7.37 -1.17
N LEU A 101 -5.08 8.18 -0.11
CA LEU A 101 -4.52 9.53 -0.10
C LEU A 101 -3.01 9.53 -0.37
N ARG A 102 -2.26 8.60 0.22
CA ARG A 102 -0.81 8.44 -0.01
C ARG A 102 -0.47 8.08 -1.45
N ARG A 103 -1.34 7.31 -2.10
CA ARG A 103 -1.16 6.84 -3.48
C ARG A 103 -1.77 7.78 -4.52
N SER A 104 -2.40 8.90 -4.11
CA SER A 104 -3.16 9.79 -4.99
C SER A 104 -4.19 9.02 -5.84
N CYS A 105 -4.87 8.07 -5.21
CA CYS A 105 -5.97 7.28 -5.80
C CYS A 105 -7.21 7.32 -4.90
N SER A 106 -7.44 8.45 -4.25
CA SER A 106 -8.59 8.70 -3.38
C SER A 106 -9.80 9.17 -4.18
N SER A 107 -10.96 9.32 -3.50
CA SER A 107 -12.14 9.95 -4.10
C SER A 107 -12.14 11.48 -3.99
N LEU A 108 -10.99 12.11 -3.81
CA LEU A 108 -10.84 13.55 -3.99
C LEU A 108 -10.97 13.90 -5.47
N LYS A 109 -11.59 15.05 -5.77
CA LYS A 109 -11.89 15.41 -7.16
C LYS A 109 -10.66 15.48 -8.05
N TYR A 110 -9.52 15.90 -7.54
CA TYR A 110 -8.30 15.92 -8.35
C TYR A 110 -7.79 14.52 -8.70
N ASP A 111 -7.90 13.55 -7.79
CA ASP A 111 -7.50 12.17 -8.07
C ASP A 111 -8.46 11.52 -9.09
N LEU A 112 -9.78 11.78 -8.98
CA LEU A 112 -10.77 11.32 -9.93
C LEU A 112 -10.61 12.00 -11.30
N PHE A 113 -10.29 13.29 -11.34
CA PHE A 113 -9.99 14.04 -12.58
C PHE A 113 -8.77 13.44 -13.29
N ARG A 114 -7.69 13.18 -12.57
CA ARG A 114 -6.50 12.51 -13.14
C ARG A 114 -6.78 11.13 -13.72
N SER A 115 -7.76 10.44 -13.17
CA SER A 115 -8.22 9.12 -13.64
C SER A 115 -9.30 9.19 -14.71
N ASN A 116 -9.59 10.39 -15.26
CA ASN A 116 -10.62 10.65 -16.26
C ASN A 116 -12.04 10.18 -15.86
N ILE A 117 -12.32 10.13 -14.53
CA ILE A 117 -13.64 9.74 -14.01
C ILE A 117 -14.57 10.96 -13.95
N ILE A 118 -14.04 12.16 -13.71
CA ILE A 118 -14.77 13.43 -13.68
C ILE A 118 -14.02 14.49 -14.49
N THR A 119 -14.74 15.53 -14.90
CA THR A 119 -14.20 16.64 -15.72
C THR A 119 -13.76 17.86 -14.90
N ASP A 120 -14.16 17.95 -13.62
CA ASP A 120 -13.86 19.10 -12.77
C ASP A 120 -13.10 18.69 -11.50
N SER A 121 -11.89 19.23 -11.32
CA SER A 121 -11.03 18.98 -10.16
C SER A 121 -11.26 19.91 -8.98
N ARG A 122 -12.13 20.94 -9.12
CA ARG A 122 -12.31 22.02 -8.14
C ARG A 122 -12.95 21.51 -6.85
N CYS A 123 -12.43 22.00 -5.73
CA CYS A 123 -13.04 21.76 -4.43
C CYS A 123 -14.36 22.55 -4.29
N VAL A 124 -15.31 21.98 -3.56
CA VAL A 124 -16.57 22.65 -3.20
C VAL A 124 -16.33 23.96 -2.45
N CYS A 125 -15.19 24.12 -1.79
CA CYS A 125 -14.80 25.38 -1.13
C CYS A 125 -14.44 26.52 -2.13
N GLY A 126 -14.39 26.25 -3.44
CA GLY A 126 -13.99 27.20 -4.48
C GLY A 126 -12.51 27.16 -4.86
N PHE A 127 -11.69 26.34 -4.20
CA PHE A 127 -10.29 26.20 -4.57
C PHE A 127 -10.14 25.40 -5.87
N THR A 128 -9.13 25.73 -6.68
CA THR A 128 -8.96 25.20 -8.03
C THR A 128 -8.72 23.70 -8.11
N ARG A 129 -8.20 23.08 -7.02
CA ARG A 129 -7.80 21.67 -7.02
C ARG A 129 -8.08 21.02 -5.67
N GLU A 130 -8.93 19.97 -5.64
CA GLU A 130 -9.17 19.18 -4.42
C GLU A 130 -8.23 17.99 -4.37
N ASP A 131 -6.97 18.20 -3.99
CA ASP A 131 -5.98 17.18 -3.73
C ASP A 131 -5.75 16.94 -2.23
N ALA A 132 -4.91 15.95 -1.88
CA ALA A 132 -4.60 15.63 -0.50
C ALA A 132 -3.97 16.79 0.27
N SER A 133 -3.15 17.63 -0.38
CA SER A 133 -2.54 18.81 0.23
C SER A 133 -3.59 19.86 0.59
N HIS A 134 -4.48 20.19 -0.36
CA HIS A 134 -5.59 21.08 -0.10
C HIS A 134 -6.51 20.55 1.01
N PHE A 135 -6.91 19.28 0.93
CA PHE A 135 -7.79 18.65 1.90
C PHE A 135 -7.21 18.67 3.33
N LEU A 136 -5.97 18.24 3.51
CA LEU A 136 -5.35 18.12 4.82
C LEU A 136 -4.88 19.45 5.39
N LEU A 137 -4.38 20.37 4.57
CA LEU A 137 -3.67 21.56 5.05
C LEU A 137 -4.45 22.87 4.85
N ASN A 138 -5.26 23.01 3.80
CA ASN A 138 -5.73 24.32 3.36
C ASN A 138 -7.24 24.49 3.27
N CYS A 139 -8.02 23.40 3.06
CA CYS A 139 -9.44 23.52 2.75
C CYS A 139 -10.23 24.18 3.90
N ARG A 140 -10.91 25.29 3.59
CA ARG A 140 -11.70 26.06 4.57
C ARG A 140 -12.89 25.29 5.15
N LEU A 141 -13.38 24.26 4.47
CA LEU A 141 -14.50 23.44 4.96
C LEU A 141 -14.13 22.61 6.21
N TYR A 142 -12.85 22.32 6.40
CA TYR A 142 -12.36 21.44 7.46
C TYR A 142 -11.52 22.16 8.52
N ILE A 143 -11.73 23.47 8.71
CA ILE A 143 -10.94 24.30 9.67
C ILE A 143 -11.04 23.72 11.09
N LYS A 144 -12.27 23.39 11.57
CA LYS A 144 -12.46 22.87 12.93
C LYS A 144 -11.69 21.56 13.15
N GLN A 145 -11.78 20.63 12.21
CA GLN A 145 -11.11 19.33 12.30
C GLN A 145 -9.59 19.48 12.17
N ARG A 146 -9.15 20.41 11.33
CA ARG A 146 -7.72 20.73 11.13
C ARG A 146 -7.09 21.39 12.35
N THR A 147 -7.81 22.23 13.08
CA THR A 147 -7.32 22.82 14.32
C THR A 147 -6.94 21.74 15.31
N VAL A 148 -7.75 20.71 15.45
CA VAL A 148 -7.45 19.55 16.33
C VAL A 148 -6.17 18.83 15.87
N LEU A 149 -6.05 18.56 14.57
CA LEU A 149 -4.85 17.95 14.00
C LEU A 149 -3.61 18.84 14.22
N PHE A 150 -3.71 20.14 13.94
CA PHE A 150 -2.59 21.07 14.05
C PHE A 150 -2.14 21.27 15.50
N ASN A 151 -3.07 21.31 16.46
CA ASN A 151 -2.73 21.31 17.89
C ASN A 151 -1.96 20.06 18.28
N PHE A 152 -2.38 18.89 17.82
CA PHE A 152 -1.63 17.65 18.04
C PHE A 152 -0.20 17.73 17.43
N LEU A 153 -0.07 18.22 16.19
CA LEU A 153 1.24 18.38 15.53
C LEU A 153 2.15 19.33 16.32
N HIS A 154 1.60 20.44 16.77
CA HIS A 154 2.34 21.44 17.55
C HIS A 154 2.84 20.87 18.88
N HIS A 155 1.95 20.25 19.67
CA HIS A 155 2.31 19.68 20.98
C HIS A 155 3.33 18.54 20.89
N ARG A 156 3.38 17.84 19.76
CA ARG A 156 4.31 16.72 19.54
C ARG A 156 5.50 17.09 18.65
N ASN A 157 5.61 18.37 18.27
CA ASN A 157 6.66 18.90 17.42
C ASN A 157 6.81 18.12 16.10
N PHE A 158 5.69 17.88 15.41
CA PHE A 158 5.66 17.33 14.06
C PHE A 158 5.64 18.43 13.00
N ARG A 159 6.21 18.16 11.84
CA ARG A 159 6.16 19.07 10.69
C ARG A 159 4.74 19.18 10.13
N ARG A 160 4.35 20.39 9.71
CA ARG A 160 3.06 20.67 9.07
C ARG A 160 3.18 20.65 7.55
N ASP A 161 3.71 19.58 6.98
CA ASP A 161 3.82 19.43 5.54
C ASP A 161 3.13 18.12 5.09
N ILE A 162 2.71 18.09 3.82
CA ILE A 162 1.95 16.97 3.27
C ILE A 162 2.75 15.66 3.27
N ARG A 163 4.07 15.76 3.08
CA ARG A 163 4.93 14.57 3.04
C ARG A 163 4.99 13.91 4.42
N SER A 164 5.23 14.71 5.47
CA SER A 164 5.23 14.19 6.85
C SER A 164 3.87 13.62 7.24
N LEU A 165 2.76 14.29 6.90
CA LEU A 165 1.41 13.79 7.21
C LEU A 165 1.08 12.46 6.53
N LEU A 166 1.51 12.26 5.29
CA LEU A 166 1.18 11.06 4.53
C LEU A 166 2.22 9.94 4.70
N PHE A 167 3.50 10.25 4.82
CA PHE A 167 4.57 9.26 4.78
C PHE A 167 5.35 9.12 6.10
N GLY A 168 5.03 9.95 7.07
CA GLY A 168 5.73 10.02 8.35
C GLY A 168 6.87 11.03 8.35
N ASP A 169 7.25 11.47 9.53
CA ASP A 169 8.37 12.39 9.76
C ASP A 169 9.65 11.59 9.96
N SER A 170 10.66 11.82 9.11
CA SER A 170 11.95 11.13 9.15
C SER A 170 12.76 11.39 10.44
N GLN A 171 12.45 12.46 11.15
CA GLN A 171 13.10 12.81 12.42
C GLN A 171 12.41 12.14 13.63
N LYS A 172 11.35 11.38 13.40
CA LYS A 172 10.55 10.71 14.43
C LYS A 172 10.71 9.20 14.39
N ASN A 173 10.64 8.57 15.56
CA ASN A 173 10.67 7.11 15.64
C ASN A 173 9.35 6.48 15.14
N GLN A 174 9.33 5.15 15.02
CA GLN A 174 8.17 4.40 14.53
C GLN A 174 6.92 4.62 15.39
N ALA A 175 7.04 4.60 16.71
CA ALA A 175 5.90 4.80 17.61
C ALA A 175 5.27 6.20 17.45
N GLN A 176 6.11 7.24 17.33
CA GLN A 176 5.65 8.60 17.08
C GLN A 176 4.96 8.71 15.71
N ASN A 177 5.51 8.11 14.67
CA ASN A 177 4.88 8.08 13.34
C ASN A 177 3.56 7.29 13.32
N MET A 178 3.40 6.28 14.15
CA MET A 178 2.11 5.61 14.35
C MET A 178 1.07 6.54 14.99
N MET A 179 1.48 7.35 15.98
CA MET A 179 0.60 8.37 16.58
C MET A 179 0.20 9.44 15.55
N LEU A 180 1.13 9.88 14.70
CA LEU A 180 0.84 10.81 13.61
C LEU A 180 -0.18 10.22 12.63
N SER A 181 0.03 8.98 12.20
CA SER A 181 -0.91 8.28 11.30
C SER A 181 -2.31 8.17 11.91
N LYS A 182 -2.42 7.88 13.21
CA LYS A 182 -3.70 7.84 13.93
C LYS A 182 -4.37 9.22 13.97
N ALA A 183 -3.59 10.29 14.20
CA ALA A 183 -4.14 11.65 14.20
C ALA A 183 -4.68 12.06 12.83
N VAL A 184 -3.97 11.73 11.74
CA VAL A 184 -4.43 11.99 10.38
C VAL A 184 -5.68 11.18 10.06
N GLN A 185 -5.75 9.90 10.45
CA GLN A 185 -6.94 9.08 10.28
C GLN A 185 -8.15 9.62 11.07
N THR A 186 -7.92 10.15 12.27
CA THR A 186 -8.95 10.82 13.06
C THR A 186 -9.47 12.08 12.35
N PHE A 187 -8.59 12.87 11.75
CA PHE A 187 -8.99 13.99 10.90
C PHE A 187 -9.85 13.51 9.71
N ILE A 188 -9.42 12.47 8.97
CA ILE A 188 -10.16 11.89 7.85
C ILE A 188 -11.57 11.47 8.30
N LYS A 189 -11.67 10.77 9.42
CA LYS A 189 -12.94 10.34 10.03
C LYS A 189 -13.85 11.54 10.34
N ASN A 190 -13.32 12.52 11.05
CA ASN A 190 -14.08 13.68 11.52
C ASN A 190 -14.44 14.66 10.39
N SER A 191 -13.71 14.64 9.29
CA SER A 191 -14.04 15.45 8.11
C SER A 191 -15.31 15.02 7.40
N ARG A 192 -15.72 13.76 7.56
CA ARG A 192 -16.85 13.11 6.87
C ARG A 192 -16.79 13.21 5.34
N ARG A 193 -15.62 13.60 4.75
CA ARG A 193 -15.47 13.80 3.30
C ARG A 193 -15.69 12.52 2.50
N PHE A 194 -15.48 11.36 3.11
CA PHE A 194 -15.52 10.05 2.47
C PHE A 194 -16.68 9.18 3.00
N THR A 195 -17.71 9.79 3.61
CA THR A 195 -18.87 9.04 4.15
C THR A 195 -19.98 8.84 3.12
N GLU A 196 -20.05 9.66 2.08
CA GLU A 196 -21.03 9.55 1.01
C GLU A 196 -20.43 8.73 -0.15
N GLY A 197 -21.02 7.56 -0.39
CA GLY A 197 -20.69 6.72 -1.54
C GLY A 197 -20.09 5.35 -1.17
N THR A 198 -20.87 4.53 -0.53
CA THR A 198 -20.82 3.07 -0.65
C THR A 198 -22.09 2.61 -1.33
#